data_e5e3c43dfe061b4f11f071e61f7c4f26
#
_entry.id   e5e3c43dfe061b4f11f071e61f7c4f26
#
_cell.length_a   1.000
_cell.length_b   1.000
_cell.length_c   1.000
_cell.angle_alpha   90.00
_cell.angle_beta   90.00
_cell.angle_gamma   90.00
#
_symmetry.space_group_name_H-M   'P 1'
#
loop_
_entity.id
_entity.type
_entity.pdbx_description
1 polymer ?
#
loop_
_entity_poly.entity_id
_entity_poly.type
_entity_poly.pdbx_seq_one_letter_code
_entity_poly.pdbx_strand_id
1 'polypeptide(L)'
;MKPKISRYFDLALSLVLLALFCGCNKQSQTSGDPAPLASTAKPALVSAEKTSFDQVAAKLNPGGNFYLYLSTEQALAGLSGKVGSFSNFLGSLPNVPPDGQQNIGKILTFANTWIKDSGVEEISGVGMSSIAREKGLYYTKTVLHHYSGQDSGLLWSVFGQKPHPLQDLDLLPETTALAFFSDLNLPLAWTNVQQQINQLDMVQFSTALQQWPAQFRKLTGLDFNDVLASLGGDYGLILTLDEQKQISIPVGGQTMEIASPALVLVFKVNSDVIFNRVDEAMKGNPLVVRVDKPGLKMRTVTIPLPLPLDLHPCIARSGDYLLLSSSDSVVQDILAVKAGQKNGFKSTEAFKRLAQGIPDAGNNFSIMAPSFSTVLRQIQGQMLANKSGVTASQGASMQQLFSAGTNAASYAVGVNGTEGWEGFANGTQSMQSILVPAVAGAAGMMAAIAIPNFTKARDTAQYNRIINNLRMVDAAKQQW
;
A
#
# COMPACT_ATOMS: atom_id res chain seq x y z
N MET A 1 -16.92 25.77 -11.30
CA MET A 1 -17.70 24.58 -10.93
C MET A 1 -16.72 23.50 -10.50
N LYS A 2 -16.53 23.22 -9.19
CA LYS A 2 -15.72 22.11 -8.71
C LYS A 2 -16.52 20.81 -8.95
N PRO A 3 -15.93 19.76 -9.49
CA PRO A 3 -16.65 18.56 -9.85
C PRO A 3 -17.19 17.86 -8.59
N LYS A 4 -18.48 17.61 -8.54
CA LYS A 4 -19.16 16.80 -7.50
C LYS A 4 -18.68 15.33 -7.46
N ILE A 5 -17.84 14.92 -8.42
CA ILE A 5 -17.34 13.56 -8.61
C ILE A 5 -16.41 13.11 -7.46
N SER A 6 -15.58 14.01 -6.90
CA SER A 6 -14.68 13.70 -5.78
C SER A 6 -15.43 13.14 -4.56
N ARG A 7 -16.61 13.70 -4.23
CA ARG A 7 -17.37 13.28 -3.04
C ARG A 7 -17.93 11.86 -3.13
N TYR A 8 -18.28 11.39 -4.33
CA TYR A 8 -18.82 10.03 -4.51
C TYR A 8 -17.73 8.98 -4.51
N PHE A 9 -16.53 9.32 -5.01
CA PHE A 9 -15.37 8.44 -4.98
C PHE A 9 -14.84 8.26 -3.54
N ASP A 10 -14.74 9.36 -2.80
CA ASP A 10 -14.33 9.35 -1.38
C ASP A 10 -15.36 8.58 -0.52
N LEU A 11 -16.66 8.69 -0.85
CA LEU A 11 -17.72 7.94 -0.18
C LEU A 11 -17.66 6.44 -0.48
N ALA A 12 -17.44 6.08 -1.75
CA ALA A 12 -17.34 4.68 -2.16
C ALA A 12 -16.10 4.00 -1.55
N LEU A 13 -14.95 4.68 -1.56
CA LEU A 13 -13.71 4.18 -0.94
C LEU A 13 -13.86 4.05 0.59
N SER A 14 -14.52 5.01 1.23
CA SER A 14 -14.82 4.97 2.67
C SER A 14 -15.79 3.85 3.03
N LEU A 15 -16.78 3.57 2.18
CA LEU A 15 -17.76 2.50 2.38
C LEU A 15 -17.13 1.10 2.19
N VAL A 16 -16.22 0.95 1.24
CA VAL A 16 -15.47 -0.31 1.04
C VAL A 16 -14.56 -0.57 2.24
N LEU A 17 -13.87 0.47 2.74
CA LEU A 17 -13.07 0.36 3.97
C LEU A 17 -13.93 0.07 5.20
N LEU A 18 -15.11 0.67 5.32
CA LEU A 18 -16.04 0.42 6.43
C LEU A 18 -16.60 -1.01 6.39
N ALA A 19 -16.91 -1.55 5.20
CA ALA A 19 -17.38 -2.93 5.03
C ALA A 19 -16.32 -3.97 5.43
N LEU A 20 -15.03 -3.67 5.22
CA LEU A 20 -13.91 -4.50 5.66
C LEU A 20 -13.76 -4.53 7.20
N PHE A 21 -14.21 -3.48 7.91
CA PHE A 21 -14.09 -3.37 9.37
C PHE A 21 -15.38 -3.73 10.13
N CYS A 22 -16.56 -3.75 9.49
CA CYS A 22 -17.84 -4.07 10.14
C CYS A 22 -18.21 -5.56 10.19
N GLY A 23 -17.28 -6.46 9.89
CA GLY A 23 -17.50 -7.92 9.91
C GLY A 23 -17.61 -8.56 11.30
N CYS A 24 -17.73 -7.81 12.40
CA CYS A 24 -17.92 -8.33 13.74
C CYS A 24 -19.40 -8.34 14.15
N ASN A 25 -19.98 -9.51 14.03
CA ASN A 25 -20.99 -10.16 14.88
C ASN A 25 -22.14 -9.30 15.47
N LYS A 26 -23.28 -9.30 14.82
CA LYS A 26 -24.56 -9.04 15.49
C LYS A 26 -25.20 -10.37 15.90
N GLN A 27 -24.94 -10.80 17.12
CA GLN A 27 -25.86 -11.68 17.83
C GLN A 27 -27.13 -10.85 18.17
N SER A 28 -28.25 -11.20 17.55
CA SER A 28 -29.56 -10.66 17.89
C SER A 28 -29.94 -11.18 19.28
N GLN A 29 -29.92 -10.30 20.29
CA GLN A 29 -30.58 -10.54 21.53
C GLN A 29 -32.11 -10.28 21.33
N THR A 30 -32.86 -11.35 21.21
CA THR A 30 -34.28 -11.33 21.44
C THR A 30 -34.51 -11.38 22.96
N SER A 31 -35.06 -10.30 23.51
CA SER A 31 -35.63 -10.28 24.88
C SER A 31 -36.86 -11.17 24.95
N GLY A 32 -36.74 -12.27 25.64
CA GLY A 32 -37.86 -13.16 25.99
C GLY A 32 -37.68 -13.62 27.43
N ASP A 33 -38.79 -13.59 28.18
CA ASP A 33 -38.92 -13.92 29.60
C ASP A 33 -38.31 -15.27 30.02
N PRO A 34 -37.94 -15.45 31.31
CA PRO A 34 -37.30 -16.66 31.79
C PRO A 34 -38.31 -17.81 31.93
N ALA A 35 -38.20 -18.83 31.11
CA ALA A 35 -38.85 -20.12 31.28
C ALA A 35 -37.90 -21.13 31.98
N PRO A 36 -38.40 -22.16 32.65
CA PRO A 36 -37.69 -22.88 33.70
C PRO A 36 -36.60 -23.81 33.20
N LEU A 37 -35.61 -24.01 34.06
CA LEU A 37 -34.46 -24.92 33.93
C LEU A 37 -34.90 -26.33 33.49
N ALA A 38 -34.58 -26.70 32.27
CA ALA A 38 -34.63 -28.06 31.78
C ALA A 38 -33.24 -28.50 31.27
N SER A 39 -32.74 -29.55 31.93
CA SER A 39 -31.79 -30.55 31.45
C SER A 39 -30.64 -30.10 30.56
N THR A 40 -29.42 -30.17 31.11
CA THR A 40 -28.14 -30.07 30.43
C THR A 40 -27.96 -31.14 29.33
N ALA A 41 -28.45 -30.87 28.13
CA ALA A 41 -27.96 -31.48 26.93
C ALA A 41 -26.65 -30.74 26.58
N LYS A 42 -25.51 -31.44 26.63
CA LYS A 42 -24.22 -30.94 26.15
C LYS A 42 -24.42 -30.42 24.71
N PRO A 43 -24.14 -29.17 24.39
CA PRO A 43 -24.29 -28.70 23.02
C PRO A 43 -23.51 -29.63 22.10
N ALA A 44 -24.18 -30.16 21.07
CA ALA A 44 -23.49 -30.88 20.02
C ALA A 44 -22.41 -29.95 19.47
N LEU A 45 -21.15 -30.39 19.53
CA LEU A 45 -20.04 -29.68 18.91
C LEU A 45 -20.41 -29.59 17.42
N VAL A 46 -20.74 -28.41 16.95
CA VAL A 46 -20.82 -28.13 15.51
C VAL A 46 -19.48 -28.54 14.94
N SER A 47 -19.45 -29.44 13.94
CA SER A 47 -18.22 -29.85 13.30
C SER A 47 -17.50 -28.58 12.85
N ALA A 48 -16.24 -28.42 13.27
CA ALA A 48 -15.42 -27.27 12.86
C ALA A 48 -15.37 -27.23 11.32
N GLU A 49 -15.74 -26.10 10.74
CA GLU A 49 -15.60 -25.92 9.30
C GLU A 49 -14.11 -26.07 8.91
N LYS A 50 -13.86 -26.73 7.78
CA LYS A 50 -12.51 -26.90 7.25
C LYS A 50 -11.95 -25.52 6.89
N THR A 51 -10.76 -25.20 7.37
CA THR A 51 -10.05 -23.95 7.08
C THR A 51 -8.69 -24.24 6.46
N SER A 52 -8.05 -23.22 5.89
CA SER A 52 -6.69 -23.28 5.34
C SER A 52 -5.59 -23.32 6.43
N PHE A 53 -5.96 -23.54 7.71
CA PHE A 53 -5.02 -23.50 8.83
C PHE A 53 -3.80 -24.41 8.61
N ASP A 54 -4.01 -25.66 8.24
CA ASP A 54 -2.91 -26.65 8.09
C ASP A 54 -1.98 -26.26 6.94
N GLN A 55 -2.52 -25.76 5.82
CA GLN A 55 -1.73 -25.33 4.66
C GLN A 55 -0.90 -24.08 4.98
N VAL A 56 -1.50 -23.09 5.65
CA VAL A 56 -0.81 -21.86 6.06
C VAL A 56 0.21 -22.16 7.16
N ALA A 57 -0.19 -22.96 8.19
CA ALA A 57 0.68 -23.30 9.30
C ALA A 57 1.92 -24.08 8.85
N ALA A 58 1.79 -24.96 7.86
CA ALA A 58 2.92 -25.71 7.28
C ALA A 58 3.97 -24.81 6.62
N LYS A 59 3.57 -23.63 6.15
CA LYS A 59 4.47 -22.65 5.53
C LYS A 59 5.12 -21.70 6.55
N LEU A 60 4.63 -21.62 7.79
CA LEU A 60 5.12 -20.72 8.84
C LEU A 60 6.16 -21.41 9.74
N ASN A 61 6.93 -20.59 10.47
CA ASN A 61 7.89 -21.07 11.46
C ASN A 61 7.28 -21.03 12.86
N PRO A 62 7.06 -22.17 13.53
CA PRO A 62 6.55 -22.21 14.90
C PRO A 62 7.63 -21.80 15.93
N GLY A 63 7.21 -21.44 17.13
CA GLY A 63 8.12 -21.24 18.28
C GLY A 63 8.82 -19.88 18.35
N GLY A 64 8.43 -18.91 17.52
CA GLY A 64 8.99 -17.56 17.54
C GLY A 64 8.32 -16.61 18.54
N ASN A 65 8.73 -15.37 18.51
CA ASN A 65 8.16 -14.28 19.30
C ASN A 65 6.88 -13.68 18.69
N PHE A 66 6.52 -14.08 17.48
CA PHE A 66 5.28 -13.70 16.82
C PHE A 66 4.78 -14.85 15.93
N TYR A 67 3.51 -15.18 16.06
CA TYR A 67 2.80 -16.13 15.22
C TYR A 67 1.36 -15.72 15.09
N LEU A 68 0.88 -15.56 13.86
CA LEU A 68 -0.49 -15.17 13.52
C LEU A 68 -1.00 -16.10 12.41
N TYR A 69 -2.20 -16.60 12.59
CA TYR A 69 -3.04 -17.10 11.52
C TYR A 69 -4.40 -16.46 11.59
N LEU A 70 -4.92 -16.04 10.44
CA LEU A 70 -6.26 -15.50 10.28
C LEU A 70 -6.95 -16.30 9.16
N SER A 71 -8.02 -17.02 9.50
CA SER A 71 -8.93 -17.59 8.51
C SER A 71 -9.75 -16.45 7.89
N THR A 72 -9.70 -16.34 6.58
CA THR A 72 -10.44 -15.32 5.82
C THR A 72 -11.61 -15.91 5.05
N GLU A 73 -11.74 -17.23 5.01
CA GLU A 73 -12.74 -17.95 4.22
C GLU A 73 -14.16 -17.48 4.48
N GLN A 74 -14.56 -17.37 5.76
CA GLN A 74 -15.91 -16.93 6.12
C GLN A 74 -16.09 -15.41 6.01
N ALA A 75 -15.01 -14.64 6.20
CA ALA A 75 -15.04 -13.19 6.16
C ALA A 75 -15.10 -12.66 4.73
N LEU A 76 -14.26 -13.22 3.86
CA LEU A 76 -14.09 -12.77 2.48
C LEU A 76 -14.96 -13.54 1.49
N ALA A 77 -15.24 -14.83 1.74
CA ALA A 77 -16.15 -15.58 0.87
C ALA A 77 -17.53 -14.91 0.81
N GLY A 78 -17.97 -14.68 -0.42
CA GLY A 78 -19.24 -14.00 -0.68
C GLY A 78 -19.27 -12.51 -0.26
N LEU A 79 -18.10 -11.87 -0.11
CA LEU A 79 -18.01 -10.42 0.18
C LEU A 79 -18.74 -9.61 -0.90
N SER A 80 -18.60 -9.99 -2.17
CA SER A 80 -19.34 -9.42 -3.29
C SER A 80 -20.86 -9.54 -3.09
N GLY A 81 -21.36 -10.69 -2.67
CA GLY A 81 -22.78 -10.88 -2.35
C GLY A 81 -23.25 -10.03 -1.16
N LYS A 82 -22.40 -9.84 -0.15
CA LYS A 82 -22.70 -8.97 1.01
C LYS A 82 -22.82 -7.50 0.58
N VAL A 83 -21.95 -7.04 -0.32
CA VAL A 83 -22.03 -5.70 -0.94
C VAL A 83 -23.31 -5.56 -1.77
N GLY A 84 -23.72 -6.60 -2.50
CA GLY A 84 -24.98 -6.65 -3.23
C GLY A 84 -26.20 -6.55 -2.30
N SER A 85 -26.20 -7.26 -1.17
CA SER A 85 -27.27 -7.19 -0.17
C SER A 85 -27.37 -5.80 0.48
N PHE A 86 -26.23 -5.13 0.71
CA PHE A 86 -26.22 -3.77 1.20
C PHE A 86 -26.77 -2.76 0.18
N SER A 87 -26.59 -3.02 -1.13
CA SER A 87 -27.24 -2.28 -2.21
C SER A 87 -28.77 -2.28 -2.08
N ASN A 88 -29.37 -3.47 -1.85
CA ASN A 88 -30.80 -3.61 -1.67
C ASN A 88 -31.30 -2.85 -0.43
N PHE A 89 -30.51 -2.86 0.65
CA PHE A 89 -30.82 -2.07 1.84
C PHE A 89 -30.80 -0.57 1.57
N LEU A 90 -29.78 -0.04 0.91
CA LEU A 90 -29.68 1.38 0.55
C LEU A 90 -30.81 1.81 -0.41
N GLY A 91 -31.20 0.94 -1.35
CA GLY A 91 -32.32 1.17 -2.26
C GLY A 91 -33.68 1.24 -1.54
N SER A 92 -33.80 0.66 -0.35
CA SER A 92 -35.03 0.69 0.46
C SER A 92 -35.16 1.93 1.35
N LEU A 93 -34.13 2.81 1.42
CA LEU A 93 -34.17 4.01 2.25
C LEU A 93 -35.12 5.09 1.68
N PRO A 94 -36.06 5.63 2.49
CA PRO A 94 -37.20 6.43 1.99
C PRO A 94 -36.84 7.84 1.49
N ASN A 95 -35.60 8.30 1.57
CA ASN A 95 -35.21 9.67 1.24
C ASN A 95 -34.13 9.77 0.13
N VAL A 96 -33.89 8.72 -0.63
CA VAL A 96 -32.94 8.74 -1.74
C VAL A 96 -33.70 8.98 -3.04
N PRO A 97 -33.44 10.05 -3.80
CA PRO A 97 -34.09 10.29 -5.09
C PRO A 97 -33.89 9.10 -6.05
N PRO A 98 -34.85 8.80 -6.96
CA PRO A 98 -34.75 7.67 -7.89
C PRO A 98 -33.44 7.61 -8.68
N ASP A 99 -32.98 8.75 -9.20
CA ASP A 99 -31.70 8.86 -9.91
C ASP A 99 -30.49 8.56 -8.99
N GLY A 100 -30.59 8.93 -7.73
CA GLY A 100 -29.57 8.61 -6.71
C GLY A 100 -29.55 7.12 -6.41
N GLN A 101 -30.71 6.47 -6.29
CA GLN A 101 -30.81 5.02 -6.07
C GLN A 101 -30.19 4.23 -7.25
N GLN A 102 -30.49 4.64 -8.48
CA GLN A 102 -29.94 3.99 -9.67
C GLN A 102 -28.40 4.13 -9.73
N ASN A 103 -27.87 5.33 -9.45
CA ASN A 103 -26.40 5.54 -9.44
C ASN A 103 -25.71 4.76 -8.31
N ILE A 104 -26.29 4.72 -7.11
CA ILE A 104 -25.79 3.90 -6.01
C ILE A 104 -25.79 2.42 -6.41
N GLY A 105 -26.89 1.93 -7.00
CA GLY A 105 -26.98 0.56 -7.50
C GLY A 105 -25.86 0.22 -8.49
N LYS A 106 -25.59 1.08 -9.46
CA LYS A 106 -24.51 0.90 -10.43
C LYS A 106 -23.12 0.89 -9.76
N ILE A 107 -22.86 1.80 -8.83
CA ILE A 107 -21.58 1.85 -8.08
C ILE A 107 -21.38 0.59 -7.24
N LEU A 108 -22.42 0.08 -6.59
CA LEU A 108 -22.32 -1.13 -5.78
C LEU A 108 -22.20 -2.38 -6.65
N THR A 109 -22.83 -2.43 -7.83
CA THR A 109 -22.60 -3.47 -8.82
C THR A 109 -21.15 -3.47 -9.29
N PHE A 110 -20.58 -2.29 -9.58
CA PHE A 110 -19.18 -2.14 -9.91
C PHE A 110 -18.27 -2.64 -8.77
N ALA A 111 -18.52 -2.21 -7.54
CA ALA A 111 -17.75 -2.65 -6.38
C ALA A 111 -17.81 -4.17 -6.21
N ASN A 112 -18.99 -4.76 -6.42
CA ASN A 112 -19.21 -6.21 -6.37
C ASN A 112 -18.35 -6.93 -7.44
N THR A 113 -18.43 -6.48 -8.67
CA THR A 113 -17.64 -7.06 -9.79
C THR A 113 -16.15 -6.87 -9.54
N TRP A 114 -15.72 -5.68 -9.08
CA TRP A 114 -14.32 -5.40 -8.74
C TRP A 114 -13.79 -6.33 -7.65
N ILE A 115 -14.55 -6.53 -6.56
CA ILE A 115 -14.19 -7.46 -5.48
C ILE A 115 -14.00 -8.87 -6.04
N LYS A 116 -14.94 -9.34 -6.85
CA LYS A 116 -14.91 -10.67 -7.45
C LYS A 116 -13.71 -10.85 -8.39
N ASP A 117 -13.47 -9.90 -9.29
CA ASP A 117 -12.38 -9.99 -10.28
C ASP A 117 -11.00 -9.68 -9.68
N SER A 118 -10.96 -9.02 -8.52
CA SER A 118 -9.70 -8.76 -7.80
C SER A 118 -9.04 -10.02 -7.26
N GLY A 119 -9.82 -11.08 -6.96
CA GLY A 119 -9.33 -12.29 -6.30
C GLY A 119 -9.29 -12.18 -4.76
N VAL A 120 -9.81 -11.10 -4.17
CA VAL A 120 -9.86 -10.95 -2.70
C VAL A 120 -10.71 -12.03 -2.06
N GLU A 121 -11.77 -12.48 -2.71
CA GLU A 121 -12.64 -13.57 -2.22
C GLU A 121 -11.94 -14.95 -2.28
N GLU A 122 -10.88 -15.08 -3.04
CA GLU A 122 -10.08 -16.31 -3.17
C GLU A 122 -9.09 -16.48 -2.01
N ILE A 123 -8.85 -15.42 -1.22
CA ILE A 123 -7.98 -15.48 -0.05
C ILE A 123 -8.63 -16.34 1.03
N SER A 124 -8.08 -17.50 1.28
CA SER A 124 -8.58 -18.47 2.26
C SER A 124 -7.92 -18.33 3.63
N GLY A 125 -6.73 -17.72 3.70
CA GLY A 125 -6.03 -17.49 4.94
C GLY A 125 -4.83 -16.57 4.82
N VAL A 126 -4.54 -15.90 5.91
CA VAL A 126 -3.36 -15.06 6.07
C VAL A 126 -2.54 -15.58 7.23
N GLY A 127 -1.25 -15.78 7.01
CA GLY A 127 -0.33 -16.25 8.03
C GLY A 127 0.88 -15.35 8.17
N MET A 128 1.42 -15.26 9.38
CA MET A 128 2.68 -14.58 9.65
C MET A 128 3.39 -15.23 10.84
N SER A 129 4.68 -15.42 10.72
CA SER A 129 5.55 -15.85 11.82
C SER A 129 6.83 -15.04 11.86
N SER A 130 7.38 -14.81 13.05
CA SER A 130 8.68 -14.15 13.23
C SER A 130 9.48 -14.88 14.30
N ILE A 131 10.68 -15.32 13.94
CA ILE A 131 11.62 -16.02 14.81
C ILE A 131 12.94 -15.24 14.90
N ALA A 132 13.58 -15.27 16.06
CA ALA A 132 14.95 -14.76 16.18
C ALA A 132 15.91 -15.80 15.57
N ARG A 133 16.76 -15.41 14.61
CA ARG A 133 17.83 -16.24 14.06
C ARG A 133 19.12 -16.08 14.86
N GLU A 134 19.44 -14.86 15.18
CA GLU A 134 20.59 -14.47 16.00
C GLU A 134 20.28 -13.15 16.74
N LYS A 135 21.20 -12.72 17.58
CA LYS A 135 21.01 -11.43 18.31
C LYS A 135 20.85 -10.27 17.34
N GLY A 136 19.66 -9.65 17.35
CA GLY A 136 19.33 -8.51 16.51
C GLY A 136 19.09 -8.86 15.04
N LEU A 137 18.74 -10.12 14.74
CA LEU A 137 18.26 -10.52 13.43
C LEU A 137 17.03 -11.42 13.58
N TYR A 138 15.94 -11.02 12.96
CA TYR A 138 14.66 -11.72 12.98
C TYR A 138 14.30 -12.15 11.58
N TYR A 139 13.87 -13.41 11.45
CA TYR A 139 13.34 -13.94 10.20
C TYR A 139 11.82 -13.96 10.27
N THR A 140 11.19 -13.34 9.31
CA THR A 140 9.74 -13.25 9.20
C THR A 140 9.28 -13.95 7.93
N LYS A 141 8.27 -14.82 8.06
CA LYS A 141 7.51 -15.36 6.93
C LYS A 141 6.10 -14.81 6.95
N THR A 142 5.59 -14.47 5.77
CA THR A 142 4.18 -14.10 5.54
C THR A 142 3.59 -15.01 4.48
N VAL A 143 2.32 -15.32 4.61
CA VAL A 143 1.57 -16.16 3.67
C VAL A 143 0.22 -15.50 3.40
N LEU A 144 -0.10 -15.30 2.15
CA LEU A 144 -1.43 -14.97 1.67
C LEU A 144 -1.89 -16.14 0.81
N HIS A 145 -2.73 -17.00 1.38
CA HIS A 145 -3.05 -18.32 0.81
C HIS A 145 -4.36 -18.27 0.01
N HIS A 146 -4.37 -18.97 -1.12
CA HIS A 146 -5.56 -19.42 -1.83
C HIS A 146 -5.49 -20.92 -2.08
N TYR A 147 -6.62 -21.55 -2.27
CA TYR A 147 -6.62 -22.97 -2.66
C TYR A 147 -6.17 -23.13 -4.11
N SER A 148 -5.55 -24.28 -4.41
CA SER A 148 -5.12 -24.61 -5.76
C SER A 148 -6.29 -24.52 -6.75
N GLY A 149 -6.08 -23.83 -7.88
CA GLY A 149 -7.11 -23.57 -8.89
C GLY A 149 -8.08 -22.43 -8.56
N GLN A 150 -7.84 -21.69 -7.46
CA GLN A 150 -8.56 -20.47 -7.10
C GLN A 150 -7.62 -19.26 -7.20
N ASP A 151 -7.07 -19.03 -8.39
CA ASP A 151 -6.06 -18.01 -8.70
C ASP A 151 -6.44 -17.19 -9.93
N SER A 152 -7.75 -17.02 -10.13
CA SER A 152 -8.29 -16.32 -11.31
C SER A 152 -8.22 -14.79 -11.18
N GLY A 153 -8.17 -14.29 -9.98
CA GLY A 153 -8.19 -12.86 -9.69
C GLY A 153 -6.90 -12.11 -10.02
N LEU A 154 -7.03 -10.80 -10.21
CA LEU A 154 -5.91 -9.91 -10.53
C LEU A 154 -4.78 -9.96 -9.53
N LEU A 155 -5.08 -10.16 -8.25
CA LEU A 155 -4.11 -10.24 -7.16
C LEU A 155 -3.02 -11.29 -7.42
N TRP A 156 -3.37 -12.37 -8.13
CA TRP A 156 -2.48 -13.48 -8.41
C TRP A 156 -1.72 -13.38 -9.73
N SER A 157 -2.05 -12.39 -10.56
CA SER A 157 -1.49 -12.28 -11.92
C SER A 157 -0.85 -10.93 -12.22
N VAL A 158 -1.32 -9.84 -11.63
CA VAL A 158 -0.88 -8.48 -11.98
C VAL A 158 0.54 -8.17 -11.48
N PHE A 159 0.97 -8.79 -10.37
CA PHE A 159 2.30 -8.62 -9.77
C PHE A 159 3.26 -9.76 -10.10
N GLY A 160 3.10 -10.40 -11.27
CA GLY A 160 3.88 -11.54 -11.72
C GLY A 160 3.26 -12.88 -11.32
N GLN A 161 3.30 -13.84 -12.23
CA GLN A 161 2.72 -15.18 -12.04
C GLN A 161 3.74 -16.23 -11.61
N LYS A 162 5.02 -15.99 -11.86
CA LYS A 162 6.11 -16.92 -11.57
C LYS A 162 7.31 -16.16 -11.04
N PRO A 163 7.96 -16.68 -10.00
CA PRO A 163 9.19 -16.08 -9.50
C PRO A 163 10.32 -16.20 -10.52
N HIS A 164 11.16 -15.19 -10.57
CA HIS A 164 12.35 -15.14 -11.42
C HIS A 164 13.57 -14.64 -10.62
N PRO A 165 14.81 -14.84 -11.10
CA PRO A 165 16.00 -14.31 -10.45
C PRO A 165 15.94 -12.80 -10.25
N LEU A 166 16.30 -12.31 -9.07
CA LEU A 166 16.23 -10.89 -8.69
C LEU A 166 17.45 -10.12 -9.25
N GLN A 167 17.54 -10.00 -10.58
CA GLN A 167 18.66 -9.37 -11.28
C GLN A 167 18.80 -7.87 -10.97
N ASP A 168 17.71 -7.21 -10.58
CA ASP A 168 17.70 -5.78 -10.25
C ASP A 168 18.47 -5.45 -8.97
N LEU A 169 18.79 -6.45 -8.15
CA LEU A 169 19.75 -6.29 -7.04
C LEU A 169 21.14 -5.85 -7.53
N ASP A 170 21.49 -6.13 -8.79
CA ASP A 170 22.75 -5.72 -9.40
C ASP A 170 22.75 -4.24 -9.85
N LEU A 171 21.62 -3.56 -9.72
CA LEU A 171 21.50 -2.12 -9.96
C LEU A 171 21.80 -1.27 -8.72
N LEU A 172 21.91 -1.87 -7.54
CA LEU A 172 21.92 -1.15 -6.27
C LEU A 172 23.33 -0.68 -5.89
N PRO A 173 23.64 0.65 -5.87
CA PRO A 173 24.89 1.17 -5.35
C PRO A 173 25.05 0.86 -3.85
N GLU A 174 26.27 0.91 -3.34
CA GLU A 174 26.58 0.75 -1.90
C GLU A 174 25.81 1.76 -1.02
N THR A 175 25.57 2.96 -1.54
CA THR A 175 24.83 4.05 -0.88
C THR A 175 23.33 3.86 -0.88
N THR A 176 22.81 2.72 -1.33
CA THR A 176 21.37 2.42 -1.32
C THR A 176 20.83 2.43 0.10
N ALA A 177 19.90 3.32 0.36
CA ALA A 177 19.22 3.46 1.65
C ALA A 177 17.85 2.78 1.67
N LEU A 178 17.12 2.86 0.55
CA LEU A 178 15.87 2.17 0.32
C LEU A 178 15.83 1.68 -1.13
N ALA A 179 15.35 0.46 -1.33
CA ALA A 179 15.02 -0.04 -2.66
C ALA A 179 13.73 -0.84 -2.60
N PHE A 180 12.95 -0.73 -3.66
CA PHE A 180 11.76 -1.56 -3.89
C PHE A 180 11.70 -1.88 -5.37
N PHE A 181 11.52 -3.16 -5.69
CA PHE A 181 11.31 -3.65 -7.05
C PHE A 181 10.16 -4.64 -7.06
N SER A 182 9.38 -4.61 -8.12
CA SER A 182 8.21 -5.50 -8.26
C SER A 182 7.87 -5.70 -9.72
N ASP A 183 7.43 -6.91 -10.04
CA ASP A 183 6.67 -7.13 -11.25
C ASP A 183 5.37 -6.34 -11.21
N LEU A 184 4.95 -5.84 -12.37
CA LEU A 184 3.64 -5.22 -12.55
C LEU A 184 3.21 -5.30 -14.02
N ASN A 185 2.19 -6.08 -14.31
CA ASN A 185 1.62 -6.19 -15.63
C ASN A 185 0.60 -5.05 -15.86
N LEU A 186 1.11 -3.87 -16.24
CA LEU A 186 0.25 -2.71 -16.51
C LEU A 186 -0.73 -2.91 -17.67
N PRO A 187 -0.39 -3.57 -18.79
CA PRO A 187 -1.37 -3.91 -19.82
C PRO A 187 -2.56 -4.72 -19.29
N LEU A 188 -2.30 -5.75 -18.47
CA LEU A 188 -3.35 -6.56 -17.85
C LEU A 188 -4.21 -5.72 -16.89
N ALA A 189 -3.58 -4.92 -16.01
CA ALA A 189 -4.29 -4.02 -15.12
C ALA A 189 -5.18 -3.03 -15.88
N TRP A 190 -4.66 -2.44 -16.96
CA TRP A 190 -5.41 -1.51 -17.79
C TRP A 190 -6.59 -2.18 -18.50
N THR A 191 -6.40 -3.36 -19.08
CA THR A 191 -7.46 -4.13 -19.72
C THR A 191 -8.59 -4.45 -18.76
N ASN A 192 -8.24 -4.83 -17.53
CA ASN A 192 -9.22 -5.08 -16.47
C ASN A 192 -9.99 -3.81 -16.10
N VAL A 193 -9.30 -2.68 -15.89
CA VAL A 193 -9.95 -1.38 -15.62
C VAL A 193 -10.93 -1.02 -16.74
N GLN A 194 -10.54 -1.21 -18.00
CA GLN A 194 -11.43 -0.95 -19.15
C GLN A 194 -12.68 -1.83 -19.13
N GLN A 195 -12.51 -3.12 -18.88
CA GLN A 195 -13.63 -4.07 -18.81
C GLN A 195 -14.60 -3.69 -17.67
N GLN A 196 -14.08 -3.40 -16.50
CA GLN A 196 -14.87 -3.02 -15.34
C GLN A 196 -15.66 -1.73 -15.55
N ILE A 197 -15.01 -0.68 -16.08
CA ILE A 197 -15.69 0.60 -16.35
C ILE A 197 -16.75 0.46 -17.44
N ASN A 198 -16.51 -0.34 -18.46
CA ASN A 198 -17.50 -0.58 -19.51
C ASN A 198 -18.74 -1.32 -18.98
N GLN A 199 -18.56 -2.22 -17.99
CA GLN A 199 -19.67 -2.92 -17.33
C GLN A 199 -20.48 -2.01 -16.38
N LEU A 200 -19.90 -0.92 -15.88
CA LEU A 200 -20.55 0.00 -14.95
C LEU A 200 -21.78 0.70 -15.55
N ASP A 201 -21.89 0.77 -16.89
CA ASP A 201 -22.97 1.44 -17.63
C ASP A 201 -23.25 2.87 -17.13
N MET A 202 -22.16 3.60 -16.82
CA MET A 202 -22.19 5.01 -16.46
C MET A 202 -21.46 5.81 -17.55
N VAL A 203 -22.22 6.47 -18.43
CA VAL A 203 -21.72 7.19 -19.61
C VAL A 203 -20.56 8.13 -19.29
N GLN A 204 -20.58 8.80 -18.16
CA GLN A 204 -19.52 9.71 -17.75
C GLN A 204 -18.16 9.04 -17.54
N PHE A 205 -18.14 7.81 -16.99
CA PHE A 205 -16.90 7.06 -16.76
C PHE A 205 -16.40 6.42 -18.05
N SER A 206 -17.30 5.81 -18.82
CA SER A 206 -16.93 5.22 -20.12
C SER A 206 -16.44 6.29 -21.10
N THR A 207 -17.07 7.47 -21.12
CA THR A 207 -16.62 8.61 -21.94
C THR A 207 -15.24 9.10 -21.49
N ALA A 208 -15.02 9.26 -20.18
CA ALA A 208 -13.71 9.67 -19.64
C ALA A 208 -12.62 8.65 -20.00
N LEU A 209 -12.91 7.36 -19.87
CA LEU A 209 -11.99 6.28 -20.22
C LEU A 209 -11.66 6.27 -21.71
N GLN A 210 -12.66 6.43 -22.58
CA GLN A 210 -12.47 6.51 -24.04
C GLN A 210 -11.67 7.75 -24.47
N GLN A 211 -11.84 8.86 -23.77
CA GLN A 211 -11.11 10.11 -24.04
C GLN A 211 -9.68 10.11 -23.47
N TRP A 212 -9.41 9.22 -22.49
CA TRP A 212 -8.12 9.18 -21.82
C TRP A 212 -6.91 9.04 -22.76
N PRO A 213 -6.88 8.11 -23.73
CA PRO A 213 -5.74 8.00 -24.64
C PRO A 213 -5.49 9.27 -25.46
N ALA A 214 -6.55 9.93 -25.90
CA ALA A 214 -6.45 11.18 -26.65
C ALA A 214 -5.95 12.34 -25.75
N GLN A 215 -6.42 12.43 -24.52
CA GLN A 215 -5.94 13.39 -23.55
C GLN A 215 -4.48 13.14 -23.17
N PHE A 216 -4.12 11.89 -22.94
CA PHE A 216 -2.74 11.47 -22.69
C PHE A 216 -1.82 11.89 -23.84
N ARG A 217 -2.22 11.61 -25.07
CA ARG A 217 -1.46 12.01 -26.27
C ARG A 217 -1.32 13.52 -26.38
N LYS A 218 -2.37 14.27 -26.08
CA LYS A 218 -2.32 15.74 -26.08
C LYS A 218 -1.35 16.31 -25.03
N LEU A 219 -1.25 15.67 -23.86
CA LEU A 219 -0.37 16.09 -22.76
C LEU A 219 1.08 15.68 -22.98
N THR A 220 1.30 14.45 -23.45
CA THR A 220 2.64 13.85 -23.52
C THR A 220 3.24 13.80 -24.91
N GLY A 221 2.38 13.86 -25.94
CA GLY A 221 2.76 13.60 -27.33
C GLY A 221 2.99 12.11 -27.65
N LEU A 222 2.67 11.20 -26.72
CA LEU A 222 2.79 9.75 -26.86
C LEU A 222 1.43 9.09 -27.01
N ASP A 223 1.37 8.02 -27.79
CA ASP A 223 0.22 7.12 -27.75
C ASP A 223 0.25 6.30 -26.46
N PHE A 224 -0.89 6.18 -25.79
CA PHE A 224 -0.97 5.50 -24.50
C PHE A 224 -0.71 3.99 -24.62
N ASN A 225 -1.20 3.36 -25.69
CA ASN A 225 -0.98 1.94 -25.92
C ASN A 225 0.49 1.64 -26.29
N ASP A 226 1.14 2.55 -27.03
CA ASP A 226 2.58 2.42 -27.33
C ASP A 226 3.41 2.51 -26.04
N VAL A 227 3.03 3.38 -25.10
CA VAL A 227 3.68 3.47 -23.79
C VAL A 227 3.48 2.17 -23.01
N LEU A 228 2.24 1.65 -22.92
CA LEU A 228 1.98 0.38 -22.24
C LEU A 228 2.77 -0.79 -22.85
N ALA A 229 2.83 -0.87 -24.17
CA ALA A 229 3.58 -1.90 -24.87
C ALA A 229 5.10 -1.75 -24.73
N SER A 230 5.58 -0.53 -24.50
CA SER A 230 7.00 -0.26 -24.27
C SER A 230 7.50 -0.70 -22.91
N LEU A 231 6.62 -0.91 -21.94
CA LEU A 231 6.98 -1.31 -20.57
C LEU A 231 7.19 -2.83 -20.48
N GLY A 232 8.29 -3.22 -19.82
CA GLY A 232 8.74 -4.62 -19.73
C GLY A 232 8.21 -5.39 -18.53
N GLY A 233 7.42 -4.75 -17.66
CA GLY A 233 6.76 -5.41 -16.53
C GLY A 233 7.49 -5.30 -15.18
N ASP A 234 8.78 -4.90 -15.14
CA ASP A 234 9.52 -4.71 -13.90
C ASP A 234 9.67 -3.22 -13.59
N TYR A 235 9.44 -2.84 -12.34
CA TYR A 235 9.45 -1.47 -11.85
C TYR A 235 10.25 -1.40 -10.57
N GLY A 236 11.07 -0.37 -10.45
CA GLY A 236 11.91 -0.17 -9.27
C GLY A 236 11.95 1.28 -8.81
N LEU A 237 12.24 1.42 -7.53
CA LEU A 237 12.58 2.67 -6.88
C LEU A 237 13.83 2.46 -6.07
N ILE A 238 14.82 3.33 -6.25
CA ILE A 238 16.06 3.35 -5.47
C ILE A 238 16.17 4.74 -4.84
N LEU A 239 16.33 4.78 -3.53
CA LEU A 239 16.76 5.97 -2.79
C LEU A 239 18.17 5.72 -2.29
N THR A 240 19.11 6.58 -2.67
CA THR A 240 20.47 6.56 -2.14
C THR A 240 20.64 7.68 -1.12
N LEU A 241 21.55 7.47 -0.15
CA LEU A 241 22.01 8.46 0.80
C LEU A 241 23.54 8.46 0.78
N ASP A 242 24.13 9.51 0.24
CA ASP A 242 25.59 9.67 0.20
C ASP A 242 26.07 10.34 1.49
N GLU A 243 26.56 9.53 2.43
CA GLU A 243 27.06 10.01 3.73
C GLU A 243 28.32 10.88 3.61
N GLN A 244 29.04 10.82 2.48
CA GLN A 244 30.20 11.66 2.23
C GLN A 244 29.82 13.08 1.78
N LYS A 245 28.57 13.25 1.31
CA LYS A 245 28.01 14.53 0.92
C LYS A 245 26.83 14.86 1.84
N GLN A 246 26.94 15.98 2.53
CA GLN A 246 25.84 16.46 3.38
C GLN A 246 25.16 17.65 2.75
N ILE A 247 23.86 17.71 2.94
CA ILE A 247 23.02 18.83 2.54
C ILE A 247 22.30 19.41 3.75
N SER A 248 22.17 20.74 3.75
CA SER A 248 21.46 21.47 4.78
C SER A 248 20.03 21.70 4.36
N ILE A 249 19.07 21.10 5.05
CA ILE A 249 17.63 21.31 4.79
C ILE A 249 16.99 22.11 5.92
N PRO A 250 16.14 23.11 5.60
CA PRO A 250 15.37 23.84 6.62
C PRO A 250 14.21 22.97 7.12
N VAL A 251 14.22 22.61 8.38
CA VAL A 251 13.15 21.86 9.05
C VAL A 251 12.69 22.61 10.28
N GLY A 252 11.44 23.11 10.27
CA GLY A 252 10.84 23.78 11.44
C GLY A 252 11.56 25.05 11.91
N GLY A 253 12.23 25.77 11.00
CA GLY A 253 12.96 27.01 11.32
C GLY A 253 14.40 26.80 11.78
N GLN A 254 14.88 25.56 11.80
CA GLN A 254 16.29 25.21 12.01
C GLN A 254 16.86 24.50 10.77
N THR A 255 18.17 24.59 10.60
CA THR A 255 18.87 23.87 9.53
C THR A 255 19.31 22.51 10.05
N MET A 256 19.03 21.47 9.30
CA MET A 256 19.44 20.10 9.57
C MET A 256 20.37 19.60 8.47
N GLU A 257 21.50 19.04 8.91
CA GLU A 257 22.44 18.35 8.01
C GLU A 257 21.98 16.88 7.85
N ILE A 258 21.76 16.47 6.61
CA ILE A 258 21.48 15.06 6.26
C ILE A 258 22.40 14.60 5.13
N ALA A 259 22.63 13.29 5.05
CA ALA A 259 23.28 12.68 3.91
C ALA A 259 22.55 13.04 2.60
N SER A 260 23.30 13.35 1.54
CA SER A 260 22.71 13.79 0.27
C SER A 260 21.83 12.70 -0.34
N PRO A 261 20.51 12.93 -0.51
CA PRO A 261 19.61 11.95 -1.09
C PRO A 261 19.59 12.04 -2.62
N ALA A 262 19.46 10.90 -3.29
CA ALA A 262 19.02 10.87 -4.67
C ALA A 262 17.99 9.77 -4.90
N LEU A 263 16.99 10.09 -5.72
CA LEU A 263 15.90 9.20 -6.06
C LEU A 263 16.03 8.74 -7.51
N VAL A 264 15.88 7.44 -7.74
CA VAL A 264 15.86 6.85 -9.07
C VAL A 264 14.62 5.98 -9.22
N LEU A 265 13.84 6.23 -10.28
CA LEU A 265 12.82 5.33 -10.75
C LEU A 265 13.41 4.47 -11.88
N VAL A 266 13.22 3.18 -11.79
CA VAL A 266 13.73 2.19 -12.72
C VAL A 266 12.54 1.52 -13.41
N PHE A 267 12.60 1.44 -14.72
CA PHE A 267 11.61 0.74 -15.55
C PHE A 267 12.32 -0.19 -16.49
N LYS A 268 11.93 -1.45 -16.53
CA LYS A 268 12.32 -2.30 -17.63
C LYS A 268 11.49 -1.96 -18.85
N VAL A 269 12.10 -1.83 -20.00
CA VAL A 269 11.44 -1.37 -21.23
C VAL A 269 11.82 -2.20 -22.44
N ASN A 270 10.83 -2.46 -23.29
CA ASN A 270 10.96 -3.21 -24.55
C ASN A 270 11.32 -2.31 -25.74
N SER A 271 11.19 -0.99 -25.60
CA SER A 271 11.44 -0.03 -26.69
C SER A 271 11.87 1.35 -26.16
N ASP A 272 12.33 2.21 -27.04
CA ASP A 272 12.84 3.56 -26.73
C ASP A 272 11.73 4.65 -26.84
N VAL A 273 10.46 4.30 -26.97
CA VAL A 273 9.36 5.25 -27.23
C VAL A 273 9.34 6.39 -26.22
N ILE A 274 9.42 6.06 -24.91
CA ILE A 274 9.40 7.07 -23.85
C ILE A 274 10.67 7.92 -23.88
N PHE A 275 11.85 7.30 -23.98
CA PHE A 275 13.12 8.01 -24.04
C PHE A 275 13.17 8.97 -25.23
N ASN A 276 12.84 8.49 -26.43
CA ASN A 276 12.89 9.29 -27.66
C ASN A 276 11.96 10.51 -27.59
N ARG A 277 10.78 10.36 -26.99
CA ARG A 277 9.83 11.46 -26.81
C ARG A 277 10.39 12.54 -25.88
N VAL A 278 10.98 12.13 -24.75
CA VAL A 278 11.59 13.05 -23.80
C VAL A 278 12.83 13.72 -24.44
N ASP A 279 13.64 12.95 -25.16
CA ASP A 279 14.80 13.47 -25.88
C ASP A 279 14.43 14.54 -26.90
N GLU A 280 13.38 14.29 -27.68
CA GLU A 280 12.88 15.28 -28.66
C GLU A 280 12.31 16.54 -27.97
N ALA A 281 11.59 16.38 -26.84
CA ALA A 281 11.09 17.52 -26.08
C ALA A 281 12.21 18.39 -25.46
N MET A 282 13.39 17.78 -25.22
CA MET A 282 14.57 18.46 -24.69
C MET A 282 15.50 19.00 -25.80
N LYS A 283 15.16 18.82 -27.07
CA LYS A 283 16.00 19.25 -28.19
C LYS A 283 16.11 20.78 -28.24
N GLY A 284 17.34 21.23 -28.42
CA GLY A 284 17.64 22.68 -28.46
C GLY A 284 17.62 23.41 -27.11
N ASN A 285 17.32 22.72 -26.01
CA ASN A 285 17.44 23.32 -24.69
C ASN A 285 18.92 23.40 -24.25
N PRO A 286 19.50 24.60 -24.05
CA PRO A 286 20.93 24.75 -23.69
C PRO A 286 21.28 24.24 -22.29
N LEU A 287 20.29 24.02 -21.43
CA LEU A 287 20.49 23.47 -20.07
C LEU A 287 20.57 21.94 -20.06
N VAL A 288 20.43 21.30 -21.23
CA VAL A 288 20.46 19.83 -21.33
C VAL A 288 21.80 19.33 -21.81
N VAL A 289 22.49 18.60 -20.96
CA VAL A 289 23.71 17.87 -21.31
C VAL A 289 23.29 16.51 -21.91
N ARG A 290 23.88 16.18 -23.07
CA ARG A 290 23.59 14.95 -23.81
C ARG A 290 24.80 14.03 -23.77
N VAL A 291 24.58 12.80 -23.36
CA VAL A 291 25.59 11.74 -23.38
C VAL A 291 25.06 10.60 -24.24
N ASP A 292 25.74 10.29 -25.33
CA ASP A 292 25.47 9.15 -26.20
C ASP A 292 26.72 8.30 -26.31
N LYS A 293 26.72 7.14 -25.64
CA LYS A 293 27.83 6.16 -25.66
C LYS A 293 27.24 4.78 -26.04
N PRO A 294 28.04 3.85 -26.50
CA PRO A 294 27.59 2.48 -26.69
C PRO A 294 26.93 1.95 -25.43
N GLY A 295 25.66 1.53 -25.53
CA GLY A 295 24.86 1.00 -24.41
C GLY A 295 24.29 2.03 -23.43
N LEU A 296 24.50 3.35 -23.64
CA LEU A 296 24.00 4.42 -22.78
C LEU A 296 23.60 5.65 -23.56
N LYS A 297 22.36 6.05 -23.48
CA LYS A 297 21.89 7.40 -23.85
C LYS A 297 21.41 8.09 -22.57
N MET A 298 21.87 9.30 -22.28
CA MET A 298 21.47 10.05 -21.09
C MET A 298 21.24 11.52 -21.42
N ARG A 299 20.23 12.12 -20.79
CA ARG A 299 19.86 13.53 -20.89
C ARG A 299 19.75 14.08 -19.49
N THR A 300 20.64 14.99 -19.13
CA THR A 300 20.71 15.62 -17.81
C THR A 300 20.32 17.08 -17.92
N VAL A 301 19.41 17.53 -17.07
CA VAL A 301 19.02 18.94 -16.99
C VAL A 301 19.79 19.60 -15.85
N THR A 302 20.56 20.64 -16.15
CA THR A 302 21.24 21.43 -15.13
C THR A 302 20.31 22.55 -14.66
N ILE A 303 19.76 22.43 -13.46
CA ILE A 303 18.88 23.43 -12.86
C ILE A 303 19.70 24.26 -11.87
N PRO A 304 19.91 25.56 -12.12
CA PRO A 304 20.56 26.42 -11.14
C PRO A 304 19.57 26.69 -9.99
N LEU A 305 19.65 25.91 -8.91
CA LEU A 305 18.84 26.12 -7.73
C LEU A 305 19.61 26.93 -6.68
N PRO A 306 18.96 27.86 -5.98
CA PRO A 306 19.58 28.59 -4.88
C PRO A 306 19.68 27.75 -3.58
N LEU A 307 19.49 26.45 -3.67
CA LEU A 307 19.59 25.48 -2.59
C LEU A 307 20.88 24.68 -2.72
N PRO A 308 21.46 24.20 -1.60
CA PRO A 308 22.66 23.35 -1.63
C PRO A 308 22.36 21.91 -2.11
N LEU A 309 21.31 21.75 -2.91
CA LEU A 309 20.92 20.48 -3.52
C LEU A 309 21.57 20.37 -4.89
N ASP A 310 22.42 19.38 -5.05
CA ASP A 310 23.02 19.01 -6.34
C ASP A 310 21.98 18.23 -7.18
N LEU A 311 20.95 18.96 -7.67
CA LEU A 311 19.89 18.38 -8.47
C LEU A 311 20.27 18.44 -9.96
N HIS A 312 20.63 17.30 -10.49
CA HIS A 312 20.86 17.05 -11.90
C HIS A 312 19.85 16.02 -12.43
N PRO A 313 18.56 16.37 -12.53
CA PRO A 313 17.56 15.41 -12.98
C PRO A 313 17.87 14.93 -14.38
N CYS A 314 17.81 13.62 -14.54
CA CYS A 314 18.17 13.01 -15.81
C CYS A 314 17.24 11.84 -16.16
N ILE A 315 17.17 11.58 -17.47
CA ILE A 315 16.63 10.36 -18.04
C ILE A 315 17.76 9.61 -18.73
N ALA A 316 17.85 8.31 -18.46
CA ALA A 316 18.87 7.47 -19.08
C ALA A 316 18.23 6.18 -19.64
N ARG A 317 18.74 5.74 -20.78
CA ARG A 317 18.39 4.48 -21.44
C ARG A 317 19.64 3.62 -21.54
N SER A 318 19.62 2.46 -20.87
CA SER A 318 20.75 1.54 -20.88
C SER A 318 20.29 0.08 -20.91
N GLY A 319 20.69 -0.65 -21.96
CA GLY A 319 20.21 -2.02 -22.17
C GLY A 319 18.68 -2.05 -22.27
N ASP A 320 18.02 -2.79 -21.41
CA ASP A 320 16.57 -2.89 -21.28
C ASP A 320 15.97 -2.00 -20.15
N TYR A 321 16.77 -1.07 -19.60
CA TYR A 321 16.34 -0.17 -18.53
C TYR A 321 16.16 1.28 -18.98
N LEU A 322 15.09 1.89 -18.50
CA LEU A 322 14.86 3.33 -18.50
C LEU A 322 14.95 3.82 -17.06
N LEU A 323 15.86 4.76 -16.80
CA LEU A 323 16.11 5.33 -15.49
C LEU A 323 15.68 6.80 -15.47
N LEU A 324 14.88 7.19 -14.50
CA LEU A 324 14.55 8.58 -14.20
C LEU A 324 15.16 8.92 -12.85
N SER A 325 16.09 9.84 -12.79
CA SER A 325 16.83 10.14 -11.57
C SER A 325 16.88 11.63 -11.26
N SER A 326 16.96 11.94 -9.97
CA SER A 326 17.26 13.31 -9.49
C SER A 326 18.76 13.66 -9.63
N SER A 327 19.62 12.67 -9.86
CA SER A 327 21.08 12.86 -9.99
C SER A 327 21.66 11.95 -11.06
N ASP A 328 22.40 12.52 -11.99
CA ASP A 328 23.08 11.79 -13.07
C ASP A 328 24.28 10.99 -12.56
N SER A 329 24.95 11.45 -11.49
CA SER A 329 26.05 10.71 -10.86
C SER A 329 25.57 9.36 -10.30
N VAL A 330 24.38 9.30 -9.71
CA VAL A 330 23.80 8.05 -9.20
C VAL A 330 23.46 7.10 -10.34
N VAL A 331 22.98 7.60 -11.49
CA VAL A 331 22.77 6.76 -12.67
C VAL A 331 24.11 6.15 -13.15
N GLN A 332 25.19 6.92 -13.16
CA GLN A 332 26.51 6.40 -13.51
C GLN A 332 27.00 5.35 -12.52
N ASP A 333 26.73 5.53 -11.22
CA ASP A 333 27.05 4.53 -10.19
C ASP A 333 26.26 3.24 -10.38
N ILE A 334 24.95 3.32 -10.61
CA ILE A 334 24.08 2.16 -10.93
C ILE A 334 24.66 1.38 -12.13
N LEU A 335 25.04 2.07 -13.21
CA LEU A 335 25.57 1.44 -14.40
C LEU A 335 26.96 0.83 -14.17
N ALA A 336 27.80 1.47 -13.35
CA ALA A 336 29.09 0.94 -12.97
C ALA A 336 28.99 -0.32 -12.10
N VAL A 337 28.01 -0.35 -11.18
CA VAL A 337 27.69 -1.55 -10.37
C VAL A 337 27.18 -2.67 -11.27
N LYS A 338 26.23 -2.39 -12.15
CA LYS A 338 25.70 -3.37 -13.11
C LYS A 338 26.79 -3.96 -14.01
N ALA A 339 27.77 -3.15 -14.39
CA ALA A 339 28.91 -3.58 -15.20
C ALA A 339 30.02 -4.30 -14.39
N GLY A 340 29.86 -4.44 -13.08
CA GLY A 340 30.90 -5.02 -12.20
C GLY A 340 32.13 -4.13 -12.00
N GLN A 341 32.06 -2.84 -12.35
CA GLN A 341 33.15 -1.88 -12.21
C GLN A 341 33.21 -1.21 -10.83
N LYS A 342 32.11 -1.24 -10.11
CA LYS A 342 31.97 -0.80 -8.72
C LYS A 342 31.31 -1.86 -7.88
N ASN A 343 31.64 -1.88 -6.60
CA ASN A 343 30.93 -2.65 -5.62
C ASN A 343 29.49 -2.11 -5.48
N GLY A 344 28.51 -3.01 -5.38
CA GLY A 344 27.12 -2.65 -5.14
C GLY A 344 26.68 -3.01 -3.72
N PHE A 345 25.43 -2.75 -3.42
CA PHE A 345 24.83 -3.03 -2.12
C PHE A 345 24.95 -4.51 -1.72
N LYS A 346 24.92 -5.44 -2.70
CA LYS A 346 25.11 -6.88 -2.48
C LYS A 346 26.45 -7.25 -1.83
N SER A 347 27.49 -6.42 -2.02
CA SER A 347 28.82 -6.65 -1.43
C SER A 347 28.93 -6.24 0.03
N THR A 348 27.99 -5.43 0.52
CA THR A 348 27.99 -4.92 1.91
C THR A 348 27.74 -6.03 2.93
N GLU A 349 28.39 -5.94 4.08
CA GLU A 349 28.17 -6.87 5.19
C GLU A 349 26.70 -6.82 5.69
N ALA A 350 26.08 -5.64 5.64
CA ALA A 350 24.68 -5.47 6.00
C ALA A 350 23.77 -6.32 5.09
N PHE A 351 23.97 -6.29 3.76
CA PHE A 351 23.18 -7.10 2.85
C PHE A 351 23.45 -8.59 3.02
N LYS A 352 24.74 -9.00 3.10
CA LYS A 352 25.11 -10.42 3.27
C LYS A 352 24.44 -11.03 4.50
N ARG A 353 24.36 -10.27 5.60
CA ARG A 353 23.67 -10.67 6.82
C ARG A 353 22.16 -10.77 6.60
N LEU A 354 21.53 -9.77 5.96
CA LEU A 354 20.10 -9.72 5.72
C LEU A 354 19.64 -10.78 4.68
N ALA A 355 20.49 -11.13 3.73
CA ALA A 355 20.16 -12.08 2.67
C ALA A 355 20.21 -13.57 3.11
N GLN A 356 20.71 -13.86 4.31
CA GLN A 356 20.85 -15.25 4.76
C GLN A 356 19.51 -15.99 4.78
N GLY A 357 19.39 -17.05 3.94
CA GLY A 357 18.21 -17.89 3.82
C GLY A 357 16.95 -17.16 3.33
N ILE A 358 17.10 -16.04 2.65
CA ILE A 358 16.08 -15.40 1.84
C ILE A 358 16.21 -15.97 0.41
N PRO A 359 15.10 -16.25 -0.29
CA PRO A 359 15.14 -16.69 -1.69
C PRO A 359 15.89 -15.71 -2.59
N ASP A 360 16.61 -16.21 -3.59
CA ASP A 360 17.29 -15.47 -4.63
C ASP A 360 16.42 -15.21 -5.88
N ALA A 361 15.21 -15.79 -5.87
CA ALA A 361 14.18 -15.61 -6.89
C ALA A 361 12.86 -15.17 -6.24
N GLY A 362 12.15 -14.30 -6.91
CA GLY A 362 10.86 -13.77 -6.47
C GLY A 362 10.20 -12.91 -7.53
N ASN A 363 9.09 -12.26 -7.18
CA ASN A 363 8.37 -11.31 -8.02
C ASN A 363 8.52 -9.88 -7.54
N ASN A 364 8.99 -9.72 -6.30
CA ASN A 364 9.32 -8.42 -5.74
C ASN A 364 10.40 -8.57 -4.67
N PHE A 365 11.08 -7.47 -4.40
CA PHE A 365 11.94 -7.35 -3.23
C PHE A 365 11.93 -5.93 -2.68
N SER A 366 12.26 -5.81 -1.41
CA SER A 366 12.47 -4.53 -0.75
C SER A 366 13.68 -4.56 0.16
N ILE A 367 14.40 -3.44 0.21
CA ILE A 367 15.54 -3.21 1.06
C ILE A 367 15.34 -1.92 1.82
N MET A 368 15.64 -1.94 3.11
CA MET A 368 15.81 -0.75 3.94
C MET A 368 17.16 -0.88 4.66
N ALA A 369 18.05 0.04 4.39
CA ALA A 369 19.36 0.11 5.04
C ALA A 369 19.29 0.92 6.35
N PRO A 370 20.26 0.76 7.27
CA PRO A 370 20.29 1.53 8.52
C PRO A 370 20.35 3.04 8.33
N SER A 371 21.00 3.51 7.26
CA SER A 371 21.09 4.92 6.88
C SER A 371 19.71 5.57 6.70
N PHE A 372 18.77 4.87 6.06
CA PHE A 372 17.40 5.36 5.88
C PHE A 372 16.70 5.59 7.22
N SER A 373 16.74 4.59 8.11
CA SER A 373 16.10 4.70 9.42
C SER A 373 16.72 5.79 10.29
N THR A 374 18.01 6.04 10.13
CA THR A 374 18.73 7.10 10.85
C THR A 374 18.28 8.50 10.40
N VAL A 375 18.27 8.76 9.08
CA VAL A 375 17.80 10.04 8.54
C VAL A 375 16.32 10.27 8.85
N LEU A 376 15.48 9.25 8.73
CA LEU A 376 14.05 9.37 9.05
C LEU A 376 13.83 9.79 10.51
N ARG A 377 14.58 9.22 11.45
CA ARG A 377 14.54 9.63 12.87
C ARG A 377 15.02 11.05 13.10
N GLN A 378 16.10 11.47 12.44
CA GLN A 378 16.60 12.84 12.56
C GLN A 378 15.52 13.84 12.14
N ILE A 379 14.85 13.61 11.00
CA ILE A 379 13.75 14.44 10.51
C ILE A 379 12.59 14.46 11.51
N GLN A 380 12.16 13.30 11.98
CA GLN A 380 11.07 13.17 12.95
C GLN A 380 11.37 13.84 14.28
N GLY A 381 12.59 13.66 14.82
CA GLY A 381 13.03 14.28 16.06
C GLY A 381 12.95 15.81 16.00
N GLN A 382 13.36 16.41 14.90
CA GLN A 382 13.27 17.85 14.70
C GLN A 382 11.84 18.34 14.47
N MET A 383 11.02 17.60 13.72
CA MET A 383 9.60 17.93 13.54
C MET A 383 8.82 17.92 14.86
N LEU A 384 9.16 17.02 15.77
CA LEU A 384 8.55 16.95 17.11
C LEU A 384 9.04 18.07 18.02
N ALA A 385 10.33 18.40 18.00
CA ALA A 385 10.92 19.47 18.81
C ALA A 385 10.34 20.86 18.46
N ASN A 386 9.92 21.07 17.22
CA ASN A 386 9.45 22.36 16.72
C ASN A 386 7.92 22.56 16.77
N LYS A 387 7.12 21.57 17.18
CA LYS A 387 5.66 21.71 17.33
C LYS A 387 5.28 22.20 18.72
N SER A 388 5.22 23.53 18.90
CA SER A 388 4.48 24.17 19.99
C SER A 388 2.98 23.91 19.81
N GLY A 389 2.45 22.81 20.32
CA GLY A 389 1.01 22.49 20.23
C GLY A 389 0.65 21.02 20.23
N VAL A 390 1.62 20.11 20.12
CA VAL A 390 1.42 18.68 20.32
C VAL A 390 1.44 18.40 21.82
N THR A 391 0.35 17.87 22.37
CA THR A 391 0.36 17.45 23.78
C THR A 391 1.40 16.34 23.99
N ALA A 392 2.01 16.28 25.17
CA ALA A 392 3.04 15.27 25.50
C ALA A 392 2.55 13.84 25.20
N SER A 393 1.25 13.55 25.36
CA SER A 393 0.65 12.25 25.04
C SER A 393 0.57 11.97 23.55
N GLN A 394 0.26 12.97 22.72
CA GLN A 394 0.25 12.83 21.24
C GLN A 394 1.67 12.67 20.70
N GLY A 395 2.63 13.42 21.26
CA GLY A 395 4.05 13.28 20.95
C GLY A 395 4.58 11.88 21.29
N ALA A 396 4.26 11.37 22.48
CA ALA A 396 4.65 10.03 22.92
C ALA A 396 4.01 8.92 22.04
N SER A 397 2.75 9.05 21.68
CA SER A 397 2.07 8.09 20.80
C SER A 397 2.65 8.10 19.39
N MET A 398 2.95 9.28 18.82
CA MET A 398 3.66 9.38 17.54
C MET A 398 5.08 8.86 17.64
N GLN A 399 5.79 9.13 18.71
CA GLN A 399 7.14 8.61 18.95
C GLN A 399 7.15 7.09 19.09
N GLN A 400 6.13 6.48 19.70
CA GLN A 400 5.97 5.03 19.73
C GLN A 400 5.62 4.42 18.38
N LEU A 401 4.77 5.07 17.58
CA LEU A 401 4.46 4.62 16.22
C LEU A 401 5.69 4.64 15.30
N PHE A 402 6.61 5.57 15.54
CA PHE A 402 7.82 5.77 14.74
C PHE A 402 9.10 5.37 15.45
N SER A 403 9.03 4.80 16.67
CA SER A 403 10.18 4.22 17.38
C SER A 403 10.60 2.88 16.79
N ALA A 404 10.63 2.80 15.47
CA ALA A 404 11.49 1.84 14.80
C ALA A 404 12.88 1.99 15.43
N GLY A 405 13.38 0.93 16.06
CA GLY A 405 14.61 0.96 16.86
C GLY A 405 15.78 1.57 16.11
N THR A 406 16.78 1.98 16.84
CA THR A 406 18.05 2.47 16.27
C THR A 406 18.58 1.46 15.26
N ASN A 407 18.92 1.94 14.04
CA ASN A 407 19.49 1.12 12.97
C ASN A 407 18.57 0.01 12.44
N ALA A 408 17.28 0.35 12.23
CA ALA A 408 16.38 -0.58 11.54
C ALA A 408 16.88 -0.85 10.11
N ALA A 409 17.01 -2.13 9.80
CA ALA A 409 17.37 -2.61 8.48
C ALA A 409 16.55 -3.84 8.14
N SER A 410 16.22 -4.01 6.86
CA SER A 410 15.47 -5.19 6.40
C SER A 410 15.75 -5.49 4.93
N TYR A 411 15.64 -6.76 4.59
CA TYR A 411 15.56 -7.26 3.22
C TYR A 411 14.42 -8.28 3.16
N ALA A 412 13.53 -8.08 2.20
CA ALA A 412 12.39 -8.95 2.00
C ALA A 412 12.23 -9.32 0.53
N VAL A 413 11.74 -10.53 0.28
CA VAL A 413 11.41 -11.07 -1.04
C VAL A 413 10.00 -11.64 -1.00
N GLY A 414 9.18 -11.29 -1.98
CA GLY A 414 7.86 -11.85 -2.20
C GLY A 414 7.86 -12.80 -3.38
N VAL A 415 7.25 -13.95 -3.19
CA VAL A 415 7.17 -15.04 -4.16
C VAL A 415 5.71 -15.36 -4.40
N ASN A 416 5.26 -15.28 -5.64
CA ASN A 416 3.95 -15.77 -6.06
C ASN A 416 4.05 -17.23 -6.48
N GLY A 417 3.45 -18.10 -5.67
CA GLY A 417 3.44 -19.55 -5.88
C GLY A 417 2.06 -20.07 -6.30
N THR A 418 1.96 -21.39 -6.44
CA THR A 418 0.73 -22.07 -6.84
C THR A 418 -0.39 -22.05 -5.80
N GLU A 419 -0.10 -21.64 -4.57
CA GLU A 419 -1.04 -21.56 -3.45
C GLU A 419 -1.03 -20.16 -2.82
N GLY A 420 -0.64 -19.14 -3.59
CA GLY A 420 -0.66 -17.75 -3.18
C GLY A 420 0.73 -17.14 -2.94
N TRP A 421 0.74 -16.01 -2.27
CA TRP A 421 1.93 -15.24 -2.00
C TRP A 421 2.65 -15.69 -0.73
N GLU A 422 3.95 -15.87 -0.83
CA GLU A 422 4.84 -16.08 0.32
C GLU A 422 5.84 -14.92 0.39
N GLY A 423 5.95 -14.32 1.56
CA GLY A 423 6.95 -13.28 1.86
C GLY A 423 8.01 -13.83 2.81
N PHE A 424 9.27 -13.52 2.52
CA PHE A 424 10.45 -13.91 3.28
C PHE A 424 11.24 -12.68 3.62
N ALA A 425 11.47 -12.41 4.89
CA ALA A 425 12.19 -11.21 5.29
C ALA A 425 13.16 -11.49 6.44
N ASN A 426 14.34 -10.88 6.37
CA ASN A 426 15.19 -10.67 7.52
C ASN A 426 15.17 -9.19 7.89
N GLY A 427 15.10 -8.93 9.19
CA GLY A 427 15.11 -7.57 9.71
C GLY A 427 15.78 -7.47 11.08
N THR A 428 16.29 -6.30 11.41
CA THR A 428 16.92 -6.06 12.73
C THR A 428 15.91 -5.82 13.84
N GLN A 429 14.61 -5.77 13.49
CA GLN A 429 13.51 -5.58 14.42
C GLN A 429 12.56 -6.78 14.41
N SER A 430 12.04 -7.14 15.57
CA SER A 430 11.02 -8.18 15.66
C SER A 430 9.69 -7.66 15.14
N MET A 431 8.88 -8.53 14.55
CA MET A 431 7.52 -8.18 14.11
C MET A 431 6.66 -7.72 15.29
N GLN A 432 6.87 -8.28 16.47
CA GLN A 432 6.20 -7.84 17.69
C GLN A 432 6.47 -6.37 18.01
N SER A 433 7.73 -5.91 17.87
CA SER A 433 8.10 -4.51 18.12
C SER A 433 7.51 -3.53 17.11
N ILE A 434 7.15 -4.00 15.92
CA ILE A 434 6.53 -3.19 14.87
C ILE A 434 5.00 -3.18 15.02
N LEU A 435 4.39 -4.34 15.19
CA LEU A 435 2.92 -4.47 15.17
C LEU A 435 2.26 -3.99 16.46
N VAL A 436 2.85 -4.24 17.63
CA VAL A 436 2.24 -3.82 18.92
C VAL A 436 2.04 -2.31 18.99
N PRO A 437 3.03 -1.46 18.68
CA PRO A 437 2.81 -0.01 18.61
C PRO A 437 1.81 0.40 17.54
N ALA A 438 1.83 -0.23 16.36
CA ALA A 438 0.91 0.09 15.27
C ALA A 438 -0.55 -0.20 15.65
N VAL A 439 -0.82 -1.35 16.26
CA VAL A 439 -2.16 -1.73 16.75
C VAL A 439 -2.60 -0.81 17.88
N ALA A 440 -1.71 -0.51 18.85
CA ALA A 440 -2.02 0.41 19.95
C ALA A 440 -2.33 1.83 19.43
N GLY A 441 -1.57 2.31 18.43
CA GLY A 441 -1.81 3.60 17.78
C GLY A 441 -3.13 3.63 17.02
N ALA A 442 -3.46 2.58 16.26
CA ALA A 442 -4.73 2.46 15.55
C ALA A 442 -5.91 2.42 16.54
N ALA A 443 -5.81 1.64 17.63
CA ALA A 443 -6.81 1.59 18.69
C ALA A 443 -6.98 2.96 19.38
N GLY A 444 -5.88 3.67 19.64
CA GLY A 444 -5.92 5.03 20.19
C GLY A 444 -6.60 6.04 19.28
N MET A 445 -6.32 5.99 17.96
CA MET A 445 -7.01 6.84 16.97
C MET A 445 -8.50 6.51 16.87
N MET A 446 -8.88 5.24 16.86
CA MET A 446 -10.29 4.84 16.87
C MET A 446 -11.01 5.31 18.14
N ALA A 447 -10.37 5.20 19.31
CA ALA A 447 -10.91 5.71 20.56
C ALA A 447 -11.07 7.24 20.53
N ALA A 448 -10.06 7.97 20.01
CA ALA A 448 -10.11 9.42 19.89
C ALA A 448 -11.25 9.93 18.96
N ILE A 449 -11.64 9.13 17.95
CA ILE A 449 -12.76 9.43 17.06
C ILE A 449 -14.10 9.00 17.69
N ALA A 450 -14.11 7.83 18.36
CA ALA A 450 -15.34 7.25 18.92
C ALA A 450 -15.84 8.00 20.16
N ILE A 451 -14.97 8.42 21.06
CA ILE A 451 -15.35 9.07 22.32
C ILE A 451 -16.12 10.38 22.11
N PRO A 452 -15.67 11.36 21.27
CA PRO A 452 -16.43 12.57 21.00
C PRO A 452 -17.77 12.31 20.32
N ASN A 453 -17.83 11.31 19.45
CA ASN A 453 -19.08 10.95 18.76
C ASN A 453 -20.08 10.28 19.71
N PHE A 454 -19.59 9.46 20.63
CA PHE A 454 -20.43 8.82 21.65
C PHE A 454 -20.99 9.84 22.66
N THR A 455 -20.17 10.80 23.12
CA THR A 455 -20.63 11.89 23.99
C THR A 455 -21.69 12.74 23.28
N LYS A 456 -21.47 13.12 22.03
CA LYS A 456 -22.43 13.86 21.21
C LYS A 456 -23.74 13.11 21.00
N ALA A 457 -23.69 11.80 20.73
CA ALA A 457 -24.86 10.96 20.58
C ALA A 457 -25.65 10.86 21.90
N ARG A 458 -24.95 10.71 23.03
CA ARG A 458 -25.55 10.68 24.38
C ARG A 458 -26.23 12.01 24.73
N ASP A 459 -25.55 13.14 24.46
CA ASP A 459 -26.11 14.47 24.73
C ASP A 459 -27.36 14.74 23.86
N THR A 460 -27.33 14.32 22.58
CA THR A 460 -28.49 14.41 21.68
C THR A 460 -29.65 13.52 22.19
N ALA A 461 -29.35 12.31 22.66
CA ALA A 461 -30.37 11.42 23.22
C ALA A 461 -30.99 12.00 24.51
N GLN A 462 -30.19 12.59 25.41
CA GLN A 462 -30.67 13.28 26.60
C GLN A 462 -31.53 14.49 26.25
N TYR A 463 -31.12 15.30 25.30
CA TYR A 463 -31.85 16.45 24.81
C TYR A 463 -33.25 16.04 24.24
N ASN A 464 -33.28 15.02 23.39
CA ASN A 464 -34.51 14.49 22.84
C ASN A 464 -35.45 13.92 23.93
N ARG A 465 -34.88 13.31 24.98
CA ARG A 465 -35.64 12.82 26.13
C ARG A 465 -36.28 13.97 26.90
N ILE A 466 -35.56 15.07 27.11
CA ILE A 466 -36.11 16.27 27.74
C ILE A 466 -37.24 16.85 26.91
N ILE A 467 -37.07 17.01 25.58
CA ILE A 467 -38.14 17.52 24.70
C ILE A 467 -39.38 16.63 24.74
N ASN A 468 -39.22 15.31 24.71
CA ASN A 468 -40.35 14.40 24.77
C ASN A 468 -41.07 14.48 26.12
N ASN A 469 -40.35 14.60 27.23
CA ASN A 469 -40.95 14.82 28.55
C ASN A 469 -41.73 16.15 28.60
N LEU A 470 -41.19 17.23 28.05
CA LEU A 470 -41.92 18.51 27.98
C LEU A 470 -43.18 18.43 27.12
N ARG A 471 -43.14 17.73 25.98
CA ARG A 471 -44.33 17.46 25.14
C ARG A 471 -45.38 16.67 25.87
N MET A 472 -45.00 15.66 26.67
CA MET A 472 -45.98 14.91 27.50
C MET A 472 -46.61 15.78 28.57
N VAL A 473 -45.83 16.66 29.21
CA VAL A 473 -46.39 17.63 30.20
C VAL A 473 -47.33 18.62 29.53
N ASP A 474 -46.99 19.10 28.35
CA ASP A 474 -47.86 20.04 27.60
C ASP A 474 -49.15 19.37 27.13
N ALA A 475 -49.09 18.13 26.65
CA ALA A 475 -50.28 17.34 26.32
C ALA A 475 -51.16 17.07 27.53
N ALA A 476 -50.58 16.80 28.70
CA ALA A 476 -51.32 16.63 29.93
C ALA A 476 -52.03 17.91 30.40
N LYS A 477 -51.39 19.07 30.20
CA LYS A 477 -52.01 20.39 30.48
C LYS A 477 -53.20 20.70 29.58
N GLN A 478 -53.19 20.24 28.33
CA GLN A 478 -54.29 20.47 27.37
C GLN A 478 -55.51 19.57 27.65
N GLN A 479 -55.33 18.50 28.43
CA GLN A 479 -56.41 17.61 28.86
C GLN A 479 -57.09 18.03 30.18
N TRP A 480 -56.55 19.00 30.87
CA TRP A 480 -57.13 19.65 32.04
C TRP A 480 -57.82 20.96 31.65
#